data_9f7d0da36b54e037c29f5b3bd0db1caf
#
_entry.id   9f7d0da36b54e037c29f5b3bd0db1caf
#
_cell.length_a   1.000
_cell.length_b   1.000
_cell.length_c   1.000
_cell.angle_alpha   90.00
_cell.angle_beta   90.00
_cell.angle_gamma   90.00
#
_symmetry.space_group_name_H-M   'P 1'
#
loop_
_entity.id
_entity.type
_entity.pdbx_description
1 polymer ?
#
loop_
_entity_poly.entity_id
_entity_poly.type
_entity_poly.pdbx_seq_one_letter_code
_entity_poly.pdbx_strand_id
1 'polypeptide(L)'
;ETDESFEVRFAFFGPTPRGNRLAILEGRHRKLVEKAALLREANSAEEFSEGLDKYLVEWRRHSLESAEREIAWLEEMINTERKSS
;
A
#
# COMPACT_ATOMS: atom_id res chain seq x y z
N GLU A 1 4.98 8.07 8.59
CA GLU A 1 5.44 7.93 7.20
C GLU A 1 4.35 8.28 6.21
N THR A 2 4.69 9.05 5.20
CA THR A 2 3.78 9.45 4.13
C THR A 2 4.17 8.73 2.84
N ASP A 3 3.29 8.78 1.82
CA ASP A 3 3.59 8.22 0.50
C ASP A 3 4.83 8.90 -0.10
N GLU A 4 4.92 10.21 0.03
CA GLU A 4 6.06 10.97 -0.44
C GLU A 4 7.36 10.57 0.27
N SER A 5 7.30 10.34 1.58
CA SER A 5 8.42 9.90 2.38
C SER A 5 8.94 8.53 1.91
N PHE A 6 8.02 7.61 1.61
CA PHE A 6 8.40 6.29 1.09
C PHE A 6 9.07 6.42 -0.29
N GLU A 7 8.50 7.23 -1.19
CA GLU A 7 9.06 7.43 -2.53
C GLU A 7 10.50 7.92 -2.47
N VAL A 8 10.77 8.91 -1.61
CA VAL A 8 12.12 9.45 -1.44
C VAL A 8 13.06 8.37 -0.93
N ARG A 9 12.66 7.61 0.07
CA ARG A 9 13.50 6.54 0.62
C ARG A 9 13.79 5.46 -0.40
N PHE A 10 12.79 5.07 -1.18
CA PHE A 10 12.95 4.05 -2.21
C PHE A 10 13.92 4.53 -3.30
N ALA A 11 13.86 5.80 -3.68
CA ALA A 11 14.76 6.37 -4.68
C ALA A 11 16.23 6.26 -4.28
N PHE A 12 16.52 6.19 -2.97
CA PHE A 12 17.88 6.08 -2.45
C PHE A 12 18.21 4.69 -1.93
N PHE A 13 17.50 3.65 -2.39
CA PHE A 13 17.75 2.29 -1.93
C PHE A 13 19.11 1.73 -2.32
N GLY A 14 19.68 2.19 -3.43
CA GLY A 14 20.99 1.70 -3.85
C GLY A 14 22.03 1.68 -2.74
N PRO A 15 22.33 2.84 -2.11
CA PRO A 15 23.30 2.89 -1.01
C PRO A 15 22.74 2.49 0.37
N THR A 16 21.44 2.23 0.49
CA THR A 16 20.82 1.88 1.77
C THR A 16 21.15 0.44 2.13
N PRO A 17 21.58 0.15 3.37
CA PRO A 17 21.85 -1.23 3.80
C PRO A 17 20.60 -2.12 3.67
N ARG A 18 20.82 -3.40 3.34
CA ARG A 18 19.75 -4.38 3.11
C ARG A 18 18.74 -4.47 4.24
N GLY A 19 19.20 -4.50 5.48
CA GLY A 19 18.30 -4.57 6.63
C GLY A 19 17.38 -3.35 6.72
N ASN A 20 17.89 -2.19 6.37
CA ASN A 20 17.11 -0.95 6.35
C ASN A 20 16.12 -0.96 5.19
N ARG A 21 16.52 -1.48 4.03
CA ARG A 21 15.60 -1.63 2.88
C ARG A 21 14.43 -2.53 3.25
N LEU A 22 14.68 -3.67 3.87
CA LEU A 22 13.64 -4.58 4.31
C LEU A 22 12.69 -3.92 5.32
N ALA A 23 13.23 -3.21 6.30
CA ALA A 23 12.41 -2.53 7.29
C ALA A 23 11.48 -1.48 6.65
N ILE A 24 12.00 -0.74 5.68
CA ILE A 24 11.22 0.28 4.96
C ILE A 24 10.10 -0.37 4.14
N LEU A 25 10.43 -1.44 3.41
CA LEU A 25 9.45 -2.15 2.57
C LEU A 25 8.37 -2.81 3.43
N GLU A 26 8.75 -3.46 4.52
CA GLU A 26 7.80 -4.12 5.40
C GLU A 26 6.90 -3.13 6.13
N GLY A 27 7.44 -1.98 6.52
CA GLY A 27 6.66 -0.91 7.13
C GLY A 27 5.61 -0.35 6.17
N ARG A 28 5.99 -0.12 4.91
CA ARG A 28 5.08 0.34 3.88
C ARG A 28 3.99 -0.71 3.60
N HIS A 29 4.40 -1.97 3.50
CA HIS A 29 3.48 -3.09 3.27
C HIS A 29 2.40 -3.14 4.36
N ARG A 30 2.82 -3.07 5.62
CA ARG A 30 1.89 -3.10 6.76
C ARG A 30 0.88 -1.96 6.71
N LYS A 31 1.33 -0.75 6.40
CA LYS A 31 0.45 0.42 6.30
C LYS A 31 -0.59 0.25 5.19
N LEU A 32 -0.17 -0.27 4.05
CA LEU A 32 -1.09 -0.47 2.92
C LEU A 32 -2.09 -1.58 3.19
N VAL A 33 -1.68 -2.65 3.87
CA VAL A 33 -2.60 -3.72 4.27
C VAL A 33 -3.68 -3.16 5.19
N GLU A 34 -3.31 -2.33 6.16
CA GLU A 34 -4.27 -1.68 7.05
C GLU A 34 -5.22 -0.74 6.28
N LYS A 35 -4.68 0.04 5.36
CA LYS A 35 -5.47 0.94 4.52
C LYS A 35 -6.46 0.17 3.67
N ALA A 36 -6.02 -0.92 3.04
CA ALA A 36 -6.87 -1.77 2.21
C ALA A 36 -8.02 -2.38 3.02
N ALA A 37 -7.74 -2.82 4.24
CA ALA A 37 -8.76 -3.37 5.12
C ALA A 37 -9.83 -2.33 5.45
N LEU A 38 -9.42 -1.10 5.76
CA LEU A 38 -10.35 -0.01 6.05
C LEU A 38 -11.19 0.36 4.83
N LEU A 39 -10.58 0.36 3.65
CA LEU A 39 -11.30 0.67 2.41
C LEU A 39 -12.32 -0.41 2.06
N ARG A 40 -11.99 -1.68 2.26
CA ARG A 40 -12.94 -2.79 2.05
C ARG A 40 -14.13 -2.68 2.99
N GLU A 41 -13.87 -2.36 4.24
CA GLU A 41 -14.92 -2.19 5.23
C GLU A 41 -15.84 -1.02 4.88
N ALA A 42 -15.27 0.11 4.47
CA ALA A 42 -16.03 1.28 4.04
C ALA A 42 -16.87 0.98 2.81
N ASN A 43 -16.31 0.27 1.83
CA ASN A 43 -17.03 -0.10 0.61
C ASN A 43 -18.21 -1.02 0.90
N SER A 44 -18.03 -1.99 1.79
CA SER A 44 -19.10 -2.90 2.20
C SER A 44 -20.23 -2.14 2.89
N ALA A 45 -19.91 -1.22 3.79
CA ALA A 45 -20.90 -0.40 4.47
C ALA A 45 -21.69 0.47 3.48
N GLU A 46 -21.01 1.00 2.45
CA GLU A 46 -21.62 1.87 1.46
C GLU A 46 -22.57 1.17 0.50
N GLU A 47 -22.39 -0.11 0.26
CA GLU A 47 -23.30 -0.88 -0.59
C GLU A 47 -24.75 -0.83 -0.09
N PHE A 48 -24.94 -0.57 1.19
CA PHE A 48 -26.27 -0.51 1.82
C PHE A 48 -26.75 0.91 2.07
N SER A 49 -25.99 1.93 1.63
CA SER A 49 -26.37 3.33 1.85
C SER A 49 -27.00 3.91 0.60
N GLU A 50 -28.24 4.37 0.72
CA GLU A 50 -28.92 5.08 -0.37
C GLU A 50 -28.41 6.52 -0.46
N GLY A 51 -28.25 7.02 -1.66
CA GLY A 51 -27.90 8.43 -1.90
C GLY A 51 -26.41 8.75 -1.81
N LEU A 52 -25.55 7.74 -1.78
CA LEU A 52 -24.12 7.98 -1.84
C LEU A 52 -23.70 8.53 -3.21
N ASP A 53 -22.78 9.48 -3.18
CA ASP A 53 -22.18 10.02 -4.39
C ASP A 53 -21.41 8.91 -5.11
N LYS A 54 -21.82 8.61 -6.33
CA LYS A 54 -21.18 7.56 -7.14
C LYS A 54 -19.71 7.83 -7.40
N TYR A 55 -19.29 9.10 -7.40
CA TYR A 55 -17.87 9.45 -7.60
C TYR A 55 -17.04 9.15 -6.37
N LEU A 56 -17.61 9.31 -5.18
CA LEU A 56 -16.93 8.93 -3.94
C LEU A 56 -16.73 7.42 -3.88
N VAL A 57 -17.78 6.65 -4.22
CA VAL A 57 -17.71 5.19 -4.29
C VAL A 57 -16.65 4.75 -5.29
N GLU A 58 -16.64 5.36 -6.47
CA GLU A 58 -15.66 5.04 -7.52
C GLU A 58 -14.24 5.36 -7.09
N TRP A 59 -14.03 6.50 -6.41
CA TRP A 59 -12.71 6.87 -5.89
C TRP A 59 -12.20 5.88 -4.86
N ARG A 60 -13.07 5.42 -3.96
CA ARG A 60 -12.69 4.43 -2.95
C ARG A 60 -12.36 3.08 -3.59
N ARG A 61 -13.11 2.68 -4.61
CA ARG A 61 -12.81 1.46 -5.37
C ARG A 61 -11.44 1.57 -6.03
N HIS A 62 -11.16 2.67 -6.68
CA HIS A 62 -9.87 2.95 -7.31
C HIS A 62 -8.74 2.93 -6.28
N SER A 63 -8.94 3.56 -5.14
CA SER A 63 -7.93 3.60 -4.07
C SER A 63 -7.63 2.21 -3.52
N LEU A 64 -8.65 1.37 -3.36
CA LEU A 64 -8.45 -0.02 -2.91
C LEU A 64 -7.66 -0.81 -3.93
N GLU A 65 -8.01 -0.73 -5.20
CA GLU A 65 -7.30 -1.43 -6.27
C GLU A 65 -5.84 -0.99 -6.35
N SER A 66 -5.59 0.31 -6.20
CA SER A 66 -4.23 0.85 -6.20
C SER A 66 -3.42 0.33 -5.01
N ALA A 67 -4.03 0.28 -3.83
CA ALA A 67 -3.38 -0.26 -2.64
C ALA A 67 -3.04 -1.75 -2.82
N GLU A 68 -3.97 -2.51 -3.37
CA GLU A 68 -3.77 -3.94 -3.60
C GLU A 68 -2.65 -4.20 -4.61
N ARG A 69 -2.56 -3.41 -5.67
CA ARG A 69 -1.46 -3.52 -6.64
C ARG A 69 -0.10 -3.20 -6.00
N GLU A 70 -0.05 -2.17 -5.19
CA GLU A 70 1.20 -1.82 -4.53
C GLU A 70 1.59 -2.87 -3.49
N ILE A 71 0.62 -3.44 -2.77
CA ILE A 71 0.88 -4.52 -1.82
C ILE A 71 1.54 -5.70 -2.53
N ALA A 72 1.01 -6.12 -3.68
CA ALA A 72 1.58 -7.22 -4.45
C ALA A 72 3.00 -6.91 -4.91
N TRP A 73 3.25 -5.70 -5.39
CA TRP A 73 4.57 -5.24 -5.80
C TRP A 73 5.55 -5.25 -4.61
N LEU A 74 5.11 -4.76 -3.45
CA LEU A 74 5.93 -4.74 -2.25
C LEU A 74 6.32 -6.16 -1.82
N GLU A 75 5.38 -7.10 -1.93
CA GLU A 75 5.66 -8.50 -1.61
C GLU A 75 6.75 -9.08 -2.52
N GLU A 76 6.72 -8.74 -3.79
CA GLU A 76 7.79 -9.13 -4.73
C GLU A 76 9.13 -8.51 -4.35
N MET A 77 9.12 -7.22 -4.00
CA MET A 77 10.34 -6.51 -3.61
C MET A 77 10.92 -7.07 -2.31
N ILE A 78 10.07 -7.36 -1.34
CA ILE A 78 10.48 -7.95 -0.07
C ILE A 78 11.11 -9.32 -0.31
N ASN A 79 10.47 -10.16 -1.12
CA ASN A 79 11.00 -11.48 -1.46
C ASN A 79 12.36 -11.38 -2.16
N THR A 80 12.52 -10.44 -3.08
CA THR A 80 13.78 -10.21 -3.76
C THR A 80 14.89 -9.84 -2.78
N GLU A 81 14.60 -8.92 -1.85
CA GLU A 81 15.58 -8.51 -0.85
C GLU A 81 15.95 -9.65 0.11
N ARG A 82 15.00 -10.48 0.48
CA ARG A 82 15.26 -11.63 1.34
C ARG A 82 16.13 -12.70 0.67
N LYS A 83 15.99 -12.84 -0.64
CA LYS A 83 16.77 -13.83 -1.42
C LYS A 83 18.17 -13.34 -1.75
N SER A 84 18.38 -12.04 -1.83
CA SER A 84 19.70 -11.49 -2.12
C SER A 84 20.52 -11.44 -0.84
N SER A 85 21.33 -12.39 -0.65
CA SER A 85 22.22 -12.47 0.50
C SER A 85 23.67 -12.20 0.08
#